data_40c9c702dcf752d35399a9d6c3a40a08
#
_entry.id   40c9c702dcf752d35399a9d6c3a40a08
#
_cell.length_a   1.000
_cell.length_b   1.000
_cell.length_c   1.000
_cell.angle_alpha   90.00
_cell.angle_beta   90.00
_cell.angle_gamma   90.00
#
_symmetry.space_group_name_H-M   'P 1'
#
loop_
_entity.id
_entity.type
_entity.pdbx_description
1 polymer ?
#
loop_
_entity_poly.entity_id
_entity_poly.type
_entity_poly.pdbx_seq_one_letter_code
_entity_poly.pdbx_strand_id
1 'polypeptide(L)'
;TYPLPEAQLDRFLFKLEVTRNDISTLERIVNDRELGTESAVEAIMDGTTLEEVLALVRRIFLPEVVGNYIARLVDATHPGQSSTARNIKYGSSPRAALSLAASARARALMNERTHASFEDVKFVAPSVLRHRIILEYNARVEGLTTNEVIPSLLEEIPFQAGTNPKTLQQKPSN
;
A
#
# COMPACT_ATOMS: atom_id res chain seq x y z
N THR A 1 -24.48 -11.64 3.85
CA THR A 1 -23.95 -10.34 3.37
C THR A 1 -23.34 -10.54 1.99
N TYR A 2 -23.81 -9.80 0.99
CA TYR A 2 -23.23 -9.83 -0.34
C TYR A 2 -21.86 -9.12 -0.31
N PRO A 3 -20.80 -9.66 -0.96
CA PRO A 3 -19.55 -8.97 -1.09
C PRO A 3 -19.74 -7.65 -1.86
N LEU A 4 -18.99 -6.62 -1.46
CA LEU A 4 -19.01 -5.35 -2.20
C LEU A 4 -18.49 -5.57 -3.63
N PRO A 5 -19.14 -4.98 -4.65
CA PRO A 5 -18.63 -5.00 -6.01
C PRO A 5 -17.22 -4.42 -6.10
N GLU A 6 -16.39 -4.99 -6.97
CA GLU A 6 -14.98 -4.59 -7.16
C GLU A 6 -14.82 -3.09 -7.47
N ALA A 7 -15.74 -2.52 -8.28
CA ALA A 7 -15.75 -1.09 -8.59
C ALA A 7 -16.01 -0.19 -7.36
N GLN A 8 -16.68 -0.72 -6.33
CA GLN A 8 -16.85 0.00 -5.07
C GLN A 8 -15.62 -0.14 -4.17
N LEU A 9 -14.96 -1.31 -4.18
CA LEU A 9 -13.73 -1.52 -3.43
C LEU A 9 -12.60 -0.59 -3.89
N ASP A 10 -12.49 -0.28 -5.18
CA ASP A 10 -11.48 0.65 -5.72
C ASP A 10 -11.55 2.06 -5.10
N ARG A 11 -12.70 2.44 -4.51
CA ARG A 11 -12.90 3.74 -3.88
C ARG A 11 -12.31 3.85 -2.48
N PHE A 12 -12.03 2.73 -1.81
CA PHE A 12 -11.42 2.73 -0.49
C PHE A 12 -9.92 2.99 -0.61
N LEU A 13 -9.38 3.83 0.28
CA LEU A 13 -7.95 4.17 0.27
C LEU A 13 -7.09 2.94 0.55
N PHE A 14 -7.42 2.19 1.61
CA PHE A 14 -6.69 1.02 2.07
C PHE A 14 -7.62 -0.19 2.26
N LYS A 15 -7.05 -1.37 2.03
CA LYS A 15 -7.54 -2.64 2.57
C LYS A 15 -6.51 -3.16 3.55
N LEU A 16 -6.86 -3.17 4.83
CA LEU A 16 -6.01 -3.67 5.91
C LEU A 16 -6.34 -5.14 6.19
N GLU A 17 -5.33 -5.91 6.54
CA GLU A 17 -5.48 -7.27 7.04
C GLU A 17 -5.30 -7.25 8.55
N VAL A 18 -6.34 -7.64 9.26
CA VAL A 18 -6.31 -7.83 10.69
C VAL A 18 -6.00 -9.31 10.96
N THR A 19 -4.84 -9.57 11.51
CA THR A 19 -4.43 -10.91 11.88
C THR A 19 -5.13 -11.37 13.16
N ARG A 20 -5.17 -12.69 13.37
CA ARG A 20 -5.69 -13.26 14.62
C ARG A 20 -4.84 -12.79 15.80
N ASN A 21 -5.50 -12.42 16.89
CA ASN A 21 -4.82 -12.13 18.16
C ASN A 21 -4.05 -13.36 18.66
N ASP A 22 -2.89 -13.12 19.24
CA ASP A 22 -2.15 -14.14 19.96
C ASP A 22 -2.84 -14.50 21.29
N ILE A 23 -2.38 -15.58 21.91
CA ILE A 23 -2.98 -16.08 23.14
C ILE A 23 -2.86 -15.05 24.27
N SER A 24 -1.73 -14.36 24.38
CA SER A 24 -1.49 -13.35 25.43
C SER A 24 -2.42 -12.13 25.29
N THR A 25 -2.69 -11.71 24.07
CA THR A 25 -3.67 -10.64 23.80
C THR A 25 -5.09 -11.10 24.13
N LEU A 26 -5.47 -12.33 23.79
CA LEU A 26 -6.78 -12.89 24.14
C LEU A 26 -6.95 -13.02 25.66
N GLU A 27 -5.92 -13.47 26.38
CA GLU A 27 -5.91 -13.55 27.84
C GLU A 27 -6.14 -12.17 28.49
N ARG A 28 -5.44 -11.13 28.00
CA ARG A 28 -5.68 -9.75 28.46
C ARG A 28 -7.10 -9.27 28.17
N ILE A 29 -7.64 -9.57 26.98
CA ILE A 29 -9.03 -9.21 26.66
C ILE A 29 -10.01 -9.87 27.64
N VAL A 30 -9.83 -11.15 27.95
CA VAL A 30 -10.71 -11.89 28.87
C VAL A 30 -10.62 -11.35 30.30
N ASN A 31 -9.42 -10.96 30.74
CA ASN A 31 -9.20 -10.50 32.11
C ASN A 31 -9.54 -9.02 32.33
N ASP A 32 -9.31 -8.18 31.28
CA ASP A 32 -9.37 -6.72 31.42
C ASP A 32 -10.66 -6.11 30.83
N ARG A 33 -11.49 -6.89 30.13
CA ARG A 33 -12.68 -6.40 29.44
C ARG A 33 -13.95 -7.07 29.95
N GLU A 34 -14.95 -6.25 30.20
CA GLU A 34 -16.32 -6.72 30.44
C GLU A 34 -17.16 -6.55 29.18
N LEU A 35 -18.00 -7.55 28.89
CA LEU A 35 -18.90 -7.52 27.74
C LEU A 35 -19.92 -6.38 27.89
N GLY A 36 -19.99 -5.51 26.88
CA GLY A 36 -20.90 -4.37 26.89
C GLY A 36 -20.34 -3.10 27.53
N THR A 37 -19.10 -3.12 28.04
CA THR A 37 -18.41 -1.93 28.56
C THR A 37 -17.46 -1.38 27.52
N GLU A 38 -17.67 -0.12 27.09
CA GLU A 38 -16.74 0.58 26.20
C GLU A 38 -15.65 1.26 27.04
N SER A 39 -14.39 1.11 26.59
CA SER A 39 -13.30 1.89 27.18
C SER A 39 -13.40 3.34 26.78
N ALA A 40 -13.37 4.23 27.75
CA ALA A 40 -13.23 5.65 27.49
C ALA A 40 -11.87 5.92 26.82
N VAL A 41 -11.90 6.50 25.63
CA VAL A 41 -10.71 6.94 24.91
C VAL A 41 -10.74 8.45 24.85
N GLU A 42 -9.70 9.10 25.38
CA GLU A 42 -9.57 10.54 25.29
C GLU A 42 -9.16 10.94 23.87
N ALA A 43 -9.74 12.05 23.39
CA ALA A 43 -9.34 12.61 22.10
C ALA A 43 -7.91 13.18 22.19
N ILE A 44 -7.03 12.74 21.31
CA ILE A 44 -5.62 13.18 21.24
C ILE A 44 -5.45 14.49 20.46
N MET A 45 -6.44 14.87 19.66
CA MET A 45 -6.49 16.12 18.92
C MET A 45 -7.94 16.51 18.60
N ASP A 46 -8.18 17.77 18.36
CA ASP A 46 -9.47 18.29 17.88
C ASP A 46 -9.58 18.25 16.34
N GLY A 47 -10.76 18.60 15.83
CA GLY A 47 -11.01 18.62 14.38
C GLY A 47 -10.16 19.65 13.63
N THR A 48 -9.90 20.81 14.24
CA THR A 48 -9.08 21.86 13.64
C THR A 48 -7.64 21.42 13.48
N THR A 49 -7.05 20.82 14.50
CA THR A 49 -5.70 20.24 14.45
C THR A 49 -5.61 19.14 13.39
N LEU A 50 -6.64 18.29 13.26
CA LEU A 50 -6.68 17.27 12.22
C LEU A 50 -6.70 17.87 10.82
N GLU A 51 -7.49 18.93 10.59
CA GLU A 51 -7.53 19.65 9.31
C GLU A 51 -6.17 20.28 8.95
N GLU A 52 -5.47 20.84 9.92
CA GLU A 52 -4.12 21.37 9.75
C GLU A 52 -3.12 20.27 9.36
N VAL A 53 -3.18 19.12 10.02
CA VAL A 53 -2.33 17.96 9.68
C VAL A 53 -2.62 17.49 8.25
N LEU A 54 -3.88 17.39 7.84
CA LEU A 54 -4.26 17.02 6.49
C LEU A 54 -3.79 18.04 5.44
N ALA A 55 -3.80 19.34 5.79
CA ALA A 55 -3.24 20.38 4.95
C ALA A 55 -1.71 20.26 4.81
N LEU A 56 -1.02 19.91 5.90
CA LEU A 56 0.43 19.65 5.87
C LEU A 56 0.77 18.46 4.98
N VAL A 57 0.01 17.36 5.04
CA VAL A 57 0.23 16.19 4.14
C VAL A 57 0.21 16.62 2.67
N ARG A 58 -0.70 17.52 2.27
CA ARG A 58 -0.80 18.01 0.89
C ARG A 58 0.42 18.85 0.47
N ARG A 59 1.12 19.47 1.43
CA ARG A 59 2.33 20.27 1.20
C ARG A 59 3.62 19.45 1.14
N ILE A 60 3.59 18.19 1.57
CA ILE A 60 4.74 17.27 1.43
C ILE A 60 5.08 17.12 -0.05
N PHE A 61 6.33 17.40 -0.39
CA PHE A 61 6.80 17.34 -1.76
C PHE A 61 6.82 15.90 -2.27
N LEU A 62 6.30 15.68 -3.47
CA LEU A 62 6.43 14.41 -4.20
C LEU A 62 7.42 14.63 -5.34
N PRO A 63 8.66 14.12 -5.23
CA PRO A 63 9.64 14.23 -6.31
C PRO A 63 9.11 13.60 -7.61
N GLU A 64 9.41 14.19 -8.74
CA GLU A 64 8.97 13.70 -10.06
C GLU A 64 9.40 12.24 -10.30
N VAL A 65 10.60 11.88 -9.87
CA VAL A 65 11.11 10.50 -9.98
C VAL A 65 10.26 9.49 -9.17
N VAL A 66 9.73 9.91 -8.03
CA VAL A 66 8.81 9.09 -7.21
C VAL A 66 7.44 9.01 -7.88
N GLY A 67 6.94 10.12 -8.44
CA GLY A 67 5.71 10.14 -9.23
C GLY A 67 5.79 9.23 -10.46
N ASN A 68 6.91 9.26 -11.18
CA ASN A 68 7.18 8.36 -12.29
C ASN A 68 7.22 6.88 -11.86
N TYR A 69 7.86 6.58 -10.73
CA TYR A 69 7.87 5.24 -10.16
C TYR A 69 6.45 4.73 -9.84
N ILE A 70 5.62 5.57 -9.21
CA ILE A 70 4.22 5.25 -8.94
C ILE A 70 3.46 4.93 -10.25
N ALA A 71 3.64 5.74 -11.27
CA ALA A 71 2.98 5.53 -12.56
C ALA A 71 3.38 4.19 -13.18
N ARG A 72 4.69 3.88 -13.23
CA ARG A 72 5.20 2.60 -13.74
C ARG A 72 4.75 1.40 -12.90
N LEU A 73 4.67 1.55 -11.58
CA LEU A 73 4.17 0.50 -10.69
C LEU A 73 2.70 0.19 -10.98
N VAL A 74 1.87 1.21 -11.16
CA VAL A 74 0.45 1.05 -11.50
C VAL A 74 0.29 0.45 -12.90
N ASP A 75 1.04 0.92 -13.89
CA ASP A 75 1.06 0.37 -15.25
C ASP A 75 1.45 -1.12 -15.24
N ALA A 76 2.47 -1.48 -14.49
CA ALA A 76 2.95 -2.86 -14.34
C ALA A 76 1.92 -3.83 -13.74
N THR A 77 0.84 -3.33 -13.12
CA THR A 77 -0.27 -4.19 -12.67
C THR A 77 -1.16 -4.68 -13.80
N HIS A 78 -1.04 -4.12 -15.02
CA HIS A 78 -1.90 -4.49 -16.14
C HIS A 78 -1.34 -5.68 -16.92
N PRO A 79 -2.20 -6.56 -17.45
CA PRO A 79 -1.78 -7.70 -18.26
C PRO A 79 -0.81 -7.30 -19.37
N GLY A 80 0.32 -8.01 -19.46
CA GLY A 80 1.33 -7.79 -20.51
C GLY A 80 2.34 -6.67 -20.22
N GLN A 81 2.20 -5.90 -19.14
CA GLN A 81 3.10 -4.78 -18.82
C GLN A 81 4.27 -5.21 -17.88
N SER A 82 4.17 -6.39 -17.27
CA SER A 82 5.23 -6.97 -16.44
C SER A 82 5.18 -8.49 -16.49
N SER A 83 6.25 -9.17 -16.10
CA SER A 83 6.27 -10.62 -16.02
C SER A 83 5.34 -11.15 -14.91
N THR A 84 5.23 -10.41 -13.83
CA THR A 84 4.33 -10.70 -12.71
C THR A 84 2.86 -10.54 -13.12
N ALA A 85 2.55 -9.60 -14.03
CA ALA A 85 1.20 -9.32 -14.47
C ALA A 85 0.53 -10.44 -15.29
N ARG A 86 1.26 -11.48 -15.69
CA ARG A 86 0.66 -12.70 -16.29
C ARG A 86 -0.37 -13.38 -15.40
N ASN A 87 -0.27 -13.18 -14.08
CA ASN A 87 -1.18 -13.72 -13.08
C ASN A 87 -2.32 -12.74 -12.74
N ILE A 88 -2.35 -11.57 -13.38
CA ILE A 88 -3.33 -10.50 -13.09
C ILE A 88 -4.33 -10.45 -14.24
N LYS A 89 -5.62 -10.57 -13.90
CA LYS A 89 -6.74 -10.42 -14.83
C LYS A 89 -7.07 -8.94 -15.06
N TYR A 90 -7.15 -8.19 -13.97
CA TYR A 90 -7.41 -6.74 -14.02
C TYR A 90 -6.41 -6.01 -13.12
N GLY A 91 -5.70 -5.06 -13.70
CA GLY A 91 -4.81 -4.15 -13.00
C GLY A 91 -5.54 -3.03 -12.28
N SER A 92 -4.78 -2.24 -11.56
CA SER A 92 -5.32 -1.15 -10.73
C SER A 92 -5.60 0.12 -11.55
N SER A 93 -6.66 0.83 -11.19
CA SER A 93 -7.08 2.07 -11.84
C SER A 93 -6.15 3.26 -11.53
N PRO A 94 -6.27 4.41 -12.23
CA PRO A 94 -5.55 5.64 -11.89
C PRO A 94 -5.77 6.12 -10.45
N ARG A 95 -6.85 5.70 -9.79
CA ARG A 95 -7.07 5.96 -8.36
C ARG A 95 -5.98 5.34 -7.49
N ALA A 96 -5.42 4.21 -7.89
CA ALA A 96 -4.30 3.60 -7.19
C ALA A 96 -3.09 4.53 -7.16
N ALA A 97 -2.75 5.18 -8.29
CA ALA A 97 -1.65 6.14 -8.35
C ALA A 97 -1.87 7.33 -7.40
N LEU A 98 -3.08 7.90 -7.40
CA LEU A 98 -3.44 8.99 -6.49
C LEU A 98 -3.39 8.55 -5.02
N SER A 99 -3.88 7.33 -4.72
CA SER A 99 -3.84 6.76 -3.37
C SER A 99 -2.41 6.50 -2.90
N LEU A 100 -1.55 5.96 -3.76
CA LEU A 100 -0.12 5.75 -3.47
C LEU A 100 0.59 7.08 -3.18
N ALA A 101 0.36 8.10 -4.02
CA ALA A 101 0.97 9.42 -3.85
C ALA A 101 0.53 10.09 -2.54
N ALA A 102 -0.77 10.07 -2.23
CA ALA A 102 -1.31 10.65 -1.00
C ALA A 102 -0.78 9.93 0.25
N SER A 103 -0.78 8.59 0.22
CA SER A 103 -0.32 7.76 1.34
C SER A 103 1.19 7.86 1.57
N ALA A 104 1.98 7.95 0.49
CA ALA A 104 3.43 8.16 0.58
C ALA A 104 3.77 9.52 1.21
N ARG A 105 3.03 10.58 0.88
CA ARG A 105 3.17 11.89 1.53
C ARG A 105 2.82 11.83 3.01
N ALA A 106 1.70 11.19 3.36
CA ALA A 106 1.31 11.05 4.76
C ALA A 106 2.38 10.29 5.56
N ARG A 107 2.91 9.18 5.00
CA ARG A 107 3.98 8.42 5.63
C ARG A 107 5.27 9.23 5.79
N ALA A 108 5.63 10.05 4.80
CA ALA A 108 6.79 10.92 4.89
C ALA A 108 6.63 11.93 6.04
N LEU A 109 5.45 12.56 6.18
CA LEU A 109 5.15 13.47 7.30
C LEU A 109 5.23 12.74 8.65
N MET A 110 4.65 11.56 8.77
CA MET A 110 4.73 10.74 10.00
C MET A 110 6.16 10.35 10.38
N ASN A 111 7.09 10.37 9.43
CA ASN A 111 8.53 10.17 9.65
C ASN A 111 9.32 11.49 9.61
N GLU A 112 8.66 12.62 9.90
CA GLU A 112 9.25 13.96 10.02
C GLU A 112 10.01 14.43 8.76
N ARG A 113 9.60 13.95 7.58
CA ARG A 113 10.23 14.31 6.30
C ARG A 113 9.34 15.23 5.48
N THR A 114 9.97 16.16 4.77
CA THR A 114 9.30 17.14 3.92
C THR A 114 9.05 16.64 2.49
N HIS A 115 9.52 15.45 2.14
CA HIS A 115 9.35 14.84 0.83
C HIS A 115 9.10 13.33 0.94
N ALA A 116 8.30 12.81 0.02
CA ALA A 116 8.05 11.38 -0.12
C ALA A 116 9.20 10.68 -0.86
N SER A 117 9.46 9.43 -0.51
CA SER A 117 10.50 8.57 -1.09
C SER A 117 9.93 7.30 -1.73
N PHE A 118 10.78 6.53 -2.41
CA PHE A 118 10.42 5.22 -2.95
C PHE A 118 10.02 4.23 -1.86
N GLU A 119 10.66 4.29 -0.69
CA GLU A 119 10.36 3.44 0.47
C GLU A 119 8.98 3.72 1.03
N ASP A 120 8.52 4.97 0.96
CA ASP A 120 7.15 5.31 1.36
C ASP A 120 6.14 4.65 0.44
N VAL A 121 6.39 4.69 -0.88
CA VAL A 121 5.55 4.02 -1.87
C VAL A 121 5.54 2.52 -1.64
N LYS A 122 6.70 1.89 -1.48
CA LYS A 122 6.81 0.45 -1.21
C LYS A 122 6.04 0.02 0.04
N PHE A 123 6.15 0.80 1.10
CA PHE A 123 5.47 0.50 2.38
C PHE A 123 3.95 0.52 2.25
N VAL A 124 3.39 1.51 1.54
CA VAL A 124 1.94 1.65 1.44
C VAL A 124 1.33 0.81 0.32
N ALA A 125 2.12 0.38 -0.66
CA ALA A 125 1.67 -0.35 -1.85
C ALA A 125 0.82 -1.59 -1.53
N PRO A 126 1.17 -2.47 -0.58
CA PRO A 126 0.34 -3.64 -0.26
C PRO A 126 -1.07 -3.25 0.17
N SER A 127 -1.22 -2.27 1.06
CA SER A 127 -2.52 -1.83 1.56
C SER A 127 -3.34 -1.08 0.51
N VAL A 128 -2.69 -0.40 -0.42
CA VAL A 128 -3.34 0.34 -1.52
C VAL A 128 -3.74 -0.57 -2.67
N LEU A 129 -2.91 -1.56 -3.04
CA LEU A 129 -3.09 -2.34 -4.27
C LEU A 129 -3.88 -3.63 -4.08
N ARG A 130 -3.86 -4.28 -2.90
CA ARG A 130 -4.41 -5.63 -2.70
C ARG A 130 -5.90 -5.78 -3.02
N HIS A 131 -6.69 -4.72 -2.97
CA HIS A 131 -8.11 -4.73 -3.31
C HIS A 131 -8.42 -4.15 -4.69
N ARG A 132 -7.38 -3.74 -5.41
CA ARG A 132 -7.46 -3.15 -6.74
C ARG A 132 -6.93 -4.06 -7.85
N ILE A 133 -6.18 -5.09 -7.45
CA ILE A 133 -5.63 -6.09 -8.37
C ILE A 133 -6.49 -7.34 -8.29
N ILE A 134 -6.94 -7.83 -9.44
CA ILE A 134 -7.72 -9.06 -9.54
C ILE A 134 -6.88 -10.09 -10.26
N LEU A 135 -6.63 -11.20 -9.58
CA LEU A 135 -5.82 -12.28 -10.11
C LEU A 135 -6.62 -13.15 -11.09
N GLU A 136 -5.91 -13.75 -12.06
CA GLU A 136 -6.44 -14.78 -12.94
C GLU A 136 -7.00 -15.96 -12.15
N TYR A 137 -8.01 -16.62 -12.72
CA TYR A 137 -8.69 -17.74 -12.05
C TYR A 137 -7.70 -18.88 -11.74
N ASN A 138 -6.86 -19.26 -12.70
CA ASN A 138 -5.90 -20.34 -12.51
C ASN A 138 -4.88 -20.01 -11.41
N ALA A 139 -4.37 -18.79 -11.38
CA ALA A 139 -3.45 -18.34 -10.34
C ALA A 139 -4.07 -18.44 -8.93
N ARG A 140 -5.35 -18.10 -8.81
CA ARG A 140 -6.09 -18.25 -7.53
C ARG A 140 -6.31 -19.71 -7.14
N VAL A 141 -6.58 -20.59 -8.10
CA VAL A 141 -6.74 -22.02 -7.84
C VAL A 141 -5.41 -22.64 -7.39
N GLU A 142 -4.29 -22.15 -7.91
CA GLU A 142 -2.93 -22.53 -7.49
C GLU A 142 -2.54 -21.95 -6.11
N GLY A 143 -3.41 -21.15 -5.50
CA GLY A 143 -3.21 -20.58 -4.17
C GLY A 143 -2.46 -19.23 -4.17
N LEU A 144 -2.14 -18.67 -5.35
CA LEU A 144 -1.47 -17.35 -5.42
C LEU A 144 -2.38 -16.25 -4.87
N THR A 145 -1.78 -15.39 -4.07
CA THR A 145 -2.46 -14.25 -3.42
C THR A 145 -1.88 -12.91 -3.86
N THR A 146 -2.64 -11.84 -3.68
CA THR A 146 -2.13 -10.47 -3.91
C THR A 146 -0.97 -10.11 -2.98
N ASN A 147 -0.87 -10.78 -1.82
CA ASN A 147 0.24 -10.59 -0.88
C ASN A 147 1.57 -11.13 -1.39
N GLU A 148 1.56 -12.03 -2.39
CA GLU A 148 2.75 -12.55 -3.06
C GLU A 148 3.03 -11.78 -4.37
N VAL A 149 1.97 -11.42 -5.08
CA VAL A 149 2.07 -10.70 -6.36
C VAL A 149 2.60 -9.28 -6.17
N ILE A 150 2.14 -8.55 -5.14
CA ILE A 150 2.55 -7.15 -4.95
C ILE A 150 4.05 -7.02 -4.60
N PRO A 151 4.63 -7.79 -3.68
CA PRO A 151 6.07 -7.79 -3.48
C PRO A 151 6.86 -8.11 -4.75
N SER A 152 6.42 -9.09 -5.53
CA SER A 152 7.07 -9.44 -6.81
C SER A 152 7.05 -8.27 -7.82
N LEU A 153 5.94 -7.52 -7.91
CA LEU A 153 5.86 -6.30 -8.71
C LEU A 153 6.84 -5.22 -8.21
N LEU A 154 6.93 -5.03 -6.89
CA LEU A 154 7.84 -4.04 -6.29
C LEU A 154 9.32 -4.39 -6.49
N GLU A 155 9.65 -5.67 -6.63
CA GLU A 155 11.00 -6.14 -6.96
C GLU A 155 11.29 -6.03 -8.46
N GLU A 156 10.30 -6.28 -9.31
CA GLU A 156 10.45 -6.25 -10.76
C GLU A 156 10.60 -4.82 -11.28
N ILE A 157 9.92 -3.84 -10.67
CA ILE A 157 9.92 -2.45 -11.14
C ILE A 157 11.02 -1.63 -10.45
N PRO A 158 12.08 -1.22 -11.18
CA PRO A 158 13.18 -0.44 -10.62
C PRO A 158 12.73 0.97 -10.25
N PHE A 159 13.39 1.59 -9.27
CA PHE A 159 13.09 2.96 -8.83
C PHE A 159 13.23 4.00 -9.93
N GLN A 160 14.24 3.84 -10.80
CA GLN A 160 14.46 4.70 -11.95
C GLN A 160 14.29 3.93 -13.25
N ALA A 161 13.71 4.56 -14.28
CA ALA A 161 13.60 3.96 -15.60
C ALA A 161 15.00 3.63 -16.14
N GLY A 162 15.19 2.40 -16.62
CA GLY A 162 16.46 1.94 -17.17
C GLY A 162 17.52 1.48 -16.16
N THR A 163 17.26 1.56 -14.86
CA THR A 163 18.17 1.03 -13.82
C THR A 163 17.69 -0.35 -13.35
N ASN A 164 18.46 -1.38 -13.66
CA ASN A 164 18.23 -2.70 -13.07
C ASN A 164 18.82 -2.71 -11.64
N PRO A 165 18.08 -3.02 -10.58
CA PRO A 165 18.61 -3.08 -9.22
C PRO A 165 19.82 -3.99 -9.06
N LYS A 166 19.93 -5.03 -9.88
CA LYS A 166 21.10 -5.96 -9.89
C LYS A 166 22.38 -5.32 -10.46
N THR A 167 22.28 -4.25 -11.26
CA THR A 167 23.44 -3.59 -11.84
C THR A 167 24.15 -2.65 -10.86
N LEU A 168 23.44 -2.21 -9.80
CA LEU A 168 24.02 -1.35 -8.76
C LEU A 168 24.90 -2.14 -7.75
N GLN A 169 24.89 -3.48 -7.79
CA GLN A 169 25.69 -4.33 -6.89
C GLN A 169 27.06 -4.72 -7.48
N GLN A 170 27.32 -4.41 -8.75
CA GLN A 170 28.65 -4.59 -9.34
C GLN A 170 29.49 -3.34 -9.10
N LYS A 171 30.16 -3.27 -7.93
CA LYS A 171 31.33 -2.41 -7.76
C LYS A 171 32.38 -2.84 -8.80
N PRO A 172 32.96 -1.93 -9.56
CA PRO A 172 34.13 -2.26 -10.37
C PRO A 172 35.25 -2.69 -9.39
N SER A 173 35.72 -3.91 -9.59
CA SER A 173 36.94 -4.39 -8.94
C SER A 173 38.09 -3.59 -9.53
N ASN A 174 38.74 -2.79 -8.69
CA ASN A 174 40.11 -2.34 -8.93
C ASN A 174 41.07 -3.43 -8.49
#